data_c4dabc5bf4bd0eb7be6bf5ef3c420194
#
_entry.id   c4dabc5bf4bd0eb7be6bf5ef3c420194
#
_cell.length_a   1.000
_cell.length_b   1.000
_cell.length_c   1.000
_cell.angle_alpha   90.00
_cell.angle_beta   90.00
_cell.angle_gamma   90.00
#
_symmetry.space_group_name_H-M   'P 1'
#
loop_
_entity.id
_entity.type
_entity.pdbx_description
1 polymer ?
#
loop_
_entity_poly.entity_id
_entity_poly.type
_entity_poly.pdbx_seq_one_letter_code
_entity_poly.pdbx_strand_id
1 'polypeptide(L)'
;MPDVVSVEVFAALSDESRWQILTRLGSEPASASRLAAELPISRQAIAKHLRVLTEAGLVTSSRIGREIRYEAVGAQLSRVARRLDTIGRGWDRRLADIKLRAEEG
;
A
#
# COMPACT_ATOMS: atom_id res chain seq x y z
N MET A 1 -5.37 -13.51 14.73
CA MET A 1 -5.85 -13.47 13.35
C MET A 1 -4.77 -12.87 12.47
N PRO A 2 -3.88 -13.70 11.97
CA PRO A 2 -2.68 -13.15 11.30
C PRO A 2 -2.94 -12.44 9.98
N ASP A 3 -4.06 -12.70 9.32
CA ASP A 3 -4.31 -12.10 8.00
C ASP A 3 -5.46 -11.10 7.98
N VAL A 4 -5.79 -10.55 9.14
CA VAL A 4 -6.82 -9.52 9.23
C VAL A 4 -6.21 -8.18 8.77
N VAL A 5 -6.79 -7.62 7.72
CA VAL A 5 -6.42 -6.31 7.21
C VAL A 5 -7.63 -5.41 7.41
N SER A 6 -7.44 -4.32 8.13
CA SER A 6 -8.54 -3.41 8.45
C SER A 6 -8.95 -2.56 7.25
N VAL A 7 -10.16 -2.03 7.30
CA VAL A 7 -10.66 -1.12 6.27
C VAL A 7 -9.77 0.12 6.18
N GLU A 8 -9.22 0.58 7.29
CA GLU A 8 -8.33 1.75 7.34
C GLU A 8 -7.07 1.54 6.50
N VAL A 9 -6.55 0.33 6.44
CA VAL A 9 -5.39 0.00 5.59
C VAL A 9 -5.77 0.18 4.12
N PHE A 10 -6.91 -0.37 3.70
CA PHE A 10 -7.37 -0.22 2.32
C PHE A 10 -7.71 1.24 2.00
N ALA A 11 -8.30 1.96 2.94
CA ALA A 11 -8.60 3.39 2.76
C ALA A 11 -7.31 4.19 2.55
N ALA A 12 -6.24 3.87 3.28
CA ALA A 12 -4.95 4.52 3.11
C ALA A 12 -4.37 4.28 1.71
N LEU A 13 -4.73 3.17 1.06
CA LEU A 13 -4.27 2.82 -0.28
C LEU A 13 -5.16 3.39 -1.39
N SER A 14 -6.22 4.10 -1.07
CA SER A 14 -7.19 4.59 -2.05
C SER A 14 -6.84 5.95 -2.66
N ASP A 15 -5.61 6.38 -2.55
CA ASP A 15 -5.14 7.69 -3.04
C ASP A 15 -3.92 7.50 -3.92
N GLU A 16 -3.93 8.12 -5.10
CA GLU A 16 -2.85 8.00 -6.09
C GLU A 16 -1.51 8.46 -5.54
N SER A 17 -1.49 9.58 -4.82
CA SER A 17 -0.25 10.12 -4.26
C SER A 17 0.33 9.17 -3.21
N ARG A 18 -0.52 8.56 -2.37
CA ARG A 18 -0.06 7.58 -1.39
C ARG A 18 0.50 6.33 -2.06
N TRP A 19 -0.08 5.90 -3.17
CA TRP A 19 0.47 4.82 -4.00
C TRP A 19 1.87 5.13 -4.48
N GLN A 20 2.07 6.35 -5.00
CA GLN A 20 3.38 6.78 -5.49
C GLN A 20 4.42 6.79 -4.38
N ILE A 21 4.06 7.32 -3.22
CA ILE A 21 4.95 7.36 -2.05
C ILE A 21 5.32 5.94 -1.61
N LEU A 22 4.33 5.09 -1.48
CA LEU A 22 4.53 3.73 -1.01
C LEU A 22 5.36 2.90 -1.99
N THR A 23 5.11 3.05 -3.28
CA THR A 23 5.88 2.41 -4.34
C THR A 23 7.35 2.83 -4.27
N ARG A 24 7.57 4.14 -4.09
CA ARG A 24 8.94 4.67 -3.97
C ARG A 24 9.64 4.12 -2.72
N LEU A 25 8.97 4.08 -1.59
CA LEU A 25 9.53 3.56 -0.34
C LEU A 25 9.77 2.05 -0.42
N GLY A 26 9.08 1.36 -1.30
CA GLY A 26 9.30 -0.06 -1.54
C GLY A 26 10.68 -0.38 -2.11
N SER A 27 11.32 0.58 -2.80
CA SER A 27 12.67 0.36 -3.31
C SER A 27 13.75 0.64 -2.26
N GLU A 28 13.61 1.73 -1.50
CA GLU A 28 14.52 2.04 -0.38
C GLU A 28 13.91 3.08 0.55
N PRO A 29 14.33 3.14 1.80
CA PRO A 29 13.88 4.18 2.73
C PRO A 29 14.25 5.58 2.23
N ALA A 30 13.45 6.57 2.60
CA ALA A 30 13.68 7.95 2.20
C ALA A 30 13.10 8.93 3.22
N SER A 31 13.68 10.13 3.26
CA SER A 31 13.13 11.25 4.03
C SER A 31 11.98 11.91 3.27
N ALA A 32 11.17 12.70 3.98
CA ALA A 32 10.12 13.48 3.35
C ALA A 32 10.67 14.46 2.31
N SER A 33 11.83 15.05 2.59
CA SER A 33 12.50 15.97 1.67
C SER A 33 12.90 15.27 0.37
N ARG A 34 13.43 14.05 0.48
CA ARG A 34 13.79 13.26 -0.68
C ARG A 34 12.58 12.89 -1.53
N LEU A 35 11.50 12.49 -0.88
CA LEU A 35 10.26 12.17 -1.58
C LEU A 35 9.72 13.40 -2.32
N ALA A 36 9.75 14.57 -1.67
CA ALA A 36 9.31 15.81 -2.31
C ALA A 36 10.17 16.22 -3.49
N ALA A 37 11.45 15.88 -3.47
CA ALA A 37 12.36 16.15 -4.59
C ALA A 37 12.14 15.21 -5.78
N GLU A 38 11.71 13.98 -5.52
CA GLU A 38 11.56 12.96 -6.56
C GLU A 38 10.15 12.84 -7.12
N LEU A 39 9.12 13.14 -6.33
CA LEU A 39 7.73 12.94 -6.70
C LEU A 39 7.04 14.28 -7.01
N PRO A 40 6.08 14.32 -7.93
CA PRO A 40 5.34 15.54 -8.25
C PRO A 40 4.26 15.81 -7.19
N ILE A 41 4.67 15.89 -5.93
CA ILE A 41 3.79 16.06 -4.77
C ILE A 41 4.42 17.12 -3.88
N SER A 42 3.64 18.07 -3.39
CA SER A 42 4.16 19.12 -2.52
C SER A 42 4.66 18.53 -1.20
N ARG A 43 5.62 19.21 -0.57
CA ARG A 43 6.18 18.77 0.70
C ARG A 43 5.11 18.65 1.79
N GLN A 44 4.16 19.59 1.82
CA GLN A 44 3.05 19.56 2.76
C GLN A 44 2.15 18.36 2.56
N ALA A 45 1.84 18.04 1.29
CA ALA A 45 1.03 16.87 0.96
C ALA A 45 1.76 15.57 1.31
N ILE A 46 3.07 15.50 1.07
CA ILE A 46 3.87 14.34 1.44
C ILE A 46 3.80 14.09 2.95
N ALA A 47 3.97 15.13 3.76
CA ALA A 47 3.88 15.01 5.23
C ALA A 47 2.53 14.45 5.66
N LYS A 48 1.45 14.95 5.06
CA LYS A 48 0.09 14.51 5.34
C LYS A 48 -0.11 13.04 4.94
N HIS A 49 0.34 12.66 3.74
CA HIS A 49 0.22 11.29 3.26
C HIS A 49 1.05 10.32 4.08
N LEU A 50 2.25 10.70 4.48
CA LEU A 50 3.09 9.87 5.34
C LEU A 50 2.44 9.61 6.70
N ARG A 51 1.73 10.61 7.23
CA ARG A 51 0.97 10.43 8.48
C ARG A 51 -0.11 9.37 8.32
N VAL A 52 -0.90 9.47 7.25
CA VAL A 52 -1.96 8.50 6.97
C VAL A 52 -1.38 7.08 6.82
N LEU A 53 -0.31 6.95 6.05
CA LEU A 53 0.35 5.66 5.83
C LEU A 53 0.94 5.08 7.12
N THR A 54 1.51 5.94 7.97
CA THR A 54 2.06 5.51 9.25
C THR A 54 0.97 5.05 10.20
N GLU A 55 -0.13 5.80 10.29
CA GLU A 55 -1.28 5.42 11.12
C GLU A 55 -1.91 4.11 10.68
N ALA A 56 -1.88 3.82 9.38
CA ALA A 56 -2.38 2.57 8.85
C ALA A 56 -1.41 1.39 9.00
N GLY A 57 -0.20 1.64 9.52
CA GLY A 57 0.81 0.60 9.71
C GLY A 57 1.51 0.17 8.44
N LEU A 58 1.38 0.94 7.35
CA LEU A 58 2.02 0.63 6.06
C LEU A 58 3.42 1.21 5.94
N VAL A 59 3.71 2.20 6.76
CA VAL A 59 5.00 2.90 6.79
C VAL A 59 5.43 3.07 8.24
N THR A 60 6.71 2.94 8.48
CA THR A 60 7.33 3.24 9.76
C THR A 60 8.41 4.29 9.55
N SER A 61 8.80 4.96 10.64
CA SER A 61 9.83 5.99 10.56
C SER A 61 10.90 5.74 11.62
N SER A 62 12.12 6.20 11.33
CA SER A 62 13.22 6.16 12.28
C SER A 62 14.05 7.44 12.12
N ARG A 63 14.70 7.84 13.21
CA ARG A 63 15.56 9.01 13.21
C ARG A 63 17.00 8.57 12.97
N ILE A 64 17.62 9.14 11.94
CA ILE A 64 19.03 8.90 11.63
C ILE A 64 19.71 10.26 11.57
N GLY A 65 20.45 10.59 12.64
CA GLY A 65 21.03 11.93 12.78
C GLY A 65 19.94 12.96 12.95
N ARG A 66 19.91 13.96 12.07
CA ARG A 66 18.89 15.03 12.06
C ARG A 66 17.72 14.73 11.14
N GLU A 67 17.77 13.59 10.47
CA GLU A 67 16.81 13.22 9.44
C GLU A 67 15.85 12.17 9.95
N ILE A 68 14.60 12.27 9.54
CA ILE A 68 13.60 11.22 9.74
C ILE A 68 13.49 10.47 8.44
N ARG A 69 13.72 9.16 8.48
CA ARG A 69 13.54 8.28 7.33
C ARG A 69 12.30 7.44 7.47
N TYR A 70 11.61 7.30 6.36
CA TYR A 70 10.39 6.50 6.26
C TYR A 70 10.70 5.23 5.48
N GLU A 71 10.04 4.16 5.87
CA GLU A 71 10.27 2.84 5.29
C GLU A 71 8.94 2.09 5.16
N ALA A 72 8.75 1.40 4.05
CA ALA A 72 7.56 0.58 3.85
C ALA A 72 7.61 -0.64 4.77
N VAL A 73 6.48 -1.00 5.37
CA VAL A 73 6.36 -2.17 6.24
C VAL A 73 5.99 -3.38 5.39
N GLY A 74 7.01 -4.15 4.97
CA GLY A 74 6.83 -5.28 4.06
C GLY A 74 5.84 -6.33 4.56
N ALA A 75 5.84 -6.62 5.86
CA ALA A 75 4.92 -7.60 6.43
C ALA A 75 3.46 -7.18 6.25
N GLN A 76 3.15 -5.90 6.43
CA GLN A 76 1.80 -5.38 6.23
C GLN A 76 1.40 -5.41 4.77
N LEU A 77 2.32 -5.04 3.88
CA LEU A 77 2.08 -5.09 2.43
C LEU A 77 1.83 -6.52 1.98
N SER A 78 2.55 -7.48 2.53
CA SER A 78 2.35 -8.90 2.23
C SER A 78 0.97 -9.38 2.67
N ARG A 79 0.48 -8.92 3.82
CA ARG A 79 -0.87 -9.25 4.29
C ARG A 79 -1.94 -8.71 3.33
N VAL A 80 -1.76 -7.47 2.88
CA VAL A 80 -2.67 -6.84 1.90
C VAL A 80 -2.67 -7.65 0.61
N ALA A 81 -1.49 -8.00 0.11
CA ALA A 81 -1.35 -8.77 -1.12
C ALA A 81 -2.04 -10.13 -1.02
N ARG A 82 -1.86 -10.83 0.11
CA ARG A 82 -2.52 -12.12 0.35
C ARG A 82 -4.04 -11.99 0.39
N ARG A 83 -4.52 -10.93 1.02
CA ARG A 83 -5.98 -10.69 1.11
C ARG A 83 -6.57 -10.45 -0.26
N LEU A 84 -5.92 -9.63 -1.07
CA LEU A 84 -6.36 -9.36 -2.44
C LEU A 84 -6.26 -10.61 -3.32
N ASP A 85 -5.21 -11.40 -3.16
CA ASP A 85 -5.03 -12.64 -3.89
C ASP A 85 -6.15 -13.64 -3.57
N THR A 86 -6.53 -13.75 -2.31
CA THR A 86 -7.65 -14.62 -1.90
C THR A 86 -8.95 -14.19 -2.57
N ILE A 87 -9.22 -12.89 -2.60
CA ILE A 87 -10.41 -12.34 -3.29
C ILE A 87 -10.31 -12.61 -4.79
N GLY A 88 -9.14 -12.38 -5.38
CA GLY A 88 -8.90 -12.59 -6.81
C GLY A 88 -9.12 -14.04 -7.22
N ARG A 89 -8.62 -15.00 -6.45
CA ARG A 89 -8.82 -16.42 -6.72
C ARG A 89 -10.30 -16.83 -6.67
N GLY A 90 -11.05 -16.25 -5.74
CA GLY A 90 -12.49 -16.45 -5.67
C GLY A 90 -13.19 -15.99 -6.95
N TRP A 91 -12.82 -14.82 -7.46
CA TRP A 91 -13.34 -14.29 -8.69
C TRP A 91 -12.95 -15.14 -9.90
N ASP A 92 -11.70 -15.60 -9.96
CA ASP A 92 -11.22 -16.47 -11.04
C ASP A 92 -12.05 -17.73 -11.14
N ARG A 93 -12.39 -18.35 -10.01
CA ARG A 93 -13.24 -19.53 -9.98
C ARG A 93 -14.66 -19.24 -10.45
N ARG A 94 -15.22 -18.11 -10.04
CA ARG A 94 -16.56 -17.68 -10.50
C ARG A 94 -16.60 -17.43 -11.98
N LEU A 95 -15.58 -16.76 -12.52
CA LEU A 95 -15.51 -16.49 -13.96
C LEU A 95 -15.36 -17.78 -14.75
N ALA A 96 -14.56 -18.73 -14.28
CA ALA A 96 -14.42 -20.04 -14.92
C ALA A 96 -15.75 -20.79 -14.94
N ASP A 97 -16.49 -20.78 -13.82
CA ASP A 97 -17.78 -21.42 -13.70
C ASP A 97 -18.82 -20.80 -14.64
N ILE A 98 -18.85 -19.47 -14.71
CA ILE A 98 -19.74 -18.74 -15.62
C ILE A 98 -19.43 -19.09 -17.07
N LYS A 99 -18.15 -19.15 -17.42
CA LYS A 99 -17.70 -19.51 -18.77
C LYS A 99 -18.14 -20.93 -19.15
N LEU A 100 -17.97 -21.88 -18.25
CA LEU A 100 -18.42 -23.25 -18.48
C LEU A 100 -19.93 -23.33 -18.73
N ARG A 101 -20.72 -22.61 -17.92
CA ARG A 101 -22.19 -22.59 -18.10
C ARG A 101 -22.59 -21.97 -19.44
N ALA A 102 -21.89 -20.93 -19.85
CA ALA A 102 -22.15 -20.29 -21.14
C ALA A 102 -21.83 -21.24 -22.29
N GLU A 103 -20.78 -22.05 -22.16
CA GLU A 103 -20.39 -23.03 -23.19
C GLU A 103 -21.32 -24.22 -23.23
N GLU A 104 -21.95 -24.58 -22.13
CA GLU A 104 -22.92 -25.69 -22.07
C GLU A 104 -24.29 -25.29 -22.59
N GLY A 105 -24.61 -24.02 -22.54
CA GLY A 105 -25.88 -23.46 -22.95
C GLY A 105 -25.99 -23.30 -24.43
#